data_335d95011b10650658445986706fcc38
#
_entry.id   335d95011b10650658445986706fcc38
#
_cell.length_a   1.000
_cell.length_b   1.000
_cell.length_c   1.000
_cell.angle_alpha   90.00
_cell.angle_beta   90.00
_cell.angle_gamma   90.00
#
_symmetry.space_group_name_H-M   'P 1'
#
loop_
_entity.id
_entity.type
_entity.pdbx_description
1 polymer ?
#
loop_
_entity_poly.entity_id
_entity_poly.type
_entity_poly.pdbx_seq_one_letter_code
_entity_poly.pdbx_strand_id
1 'polypeptide(L)'
;PLYSPYYRTPFPFGLWVYNNFVPKKNKGFKHWFYNKFAKEPVLISGVQPELRIKVVEDILANYGYFGAEASYSLLYNKKNKKKAKISYSVKIPQAWTYGSISYPKPTDGITQLIDSTKAQSLLRVGSQYNADSLSAERTRIATLARNNGYYYFRPEYIEYLADTTQEHLKVNLRMIIKKGIPTMALKAYTVGKIDISLQNSTGKGIWDTIYYKDMKMAYQKPLRVKQS
;
A
#
# COMPACT_ATOMS: atom_id res chain seq x y z
N PRO A 1 -10.38 11.14 7.00
CA PRO A 1 -10.44 12.59 7.16
C PRO A 1 -10.57 12.94 8.62
N LEU A 2 -9.55 13.64 9.15
CA LEU A 2 -9.43 14.08 10.55
C LEU A 2 -10.35 15.28 10.89
N TYR A 3 -11.26 15.60 10.00
CA TYR A 3 -12.14 16.73 10.13
C TYR A 3 -13.55 16.29 10.55
N SER A 4 -13.91 16.60 11.79
CA SER A 4 -15.34 16.66 12.13
C SER A 4 -15.93 17.91 11.47
N PRO A 5 -16.84 17.79 10.50
CA PRO A 5 -17.45 18.93 9.82
C PRO A 5 -18.26 19.83 10.77
N TYR A 6 -18.45 19.40 12.01
CA TYR A 6 -19.22 20.13 13.05
C TYR A 6 -18.58 21.42 13.55
N TYR A 7 -17.28 21.59 13.36
CA TYR A 7 -16.58 22.76 13.92
C TYR A 7 -16.47 23.92 12.93
N ARG A 8 -16.93 23.77 11.69
CA ARG A 8 -16.93 24.83 10.67
C ARG A 8 -18.21 25.65 10.63
N THR A 9 -19.31 25.15 11.19
CA THR A 9 -20.58 25.87 11.19
C THR A 9 -20.79 26.54 12.55
N PRO A 10 -21.26 27.80 12.59
CA PRO A 10 -21.57 28.49 13.84
C PRO A 10 -22.63 27.78 14.67
N PHE A 11 -23.49 27.00 14.01
CA PHE A 11 -24.51 26.17 14.67
C PHE A 11 -24.39 24.69 14.19
N PRO A 12 -24.01 23.76 15.06
CA PRO A 12 -23.87 22.34 14.73
C PRO A 12 -25.24 21.65 14.69
N PHE A 13 -26.00 21.87 13.61
CA PHE A 13 -27.38 21.40 13.47
C PHE A 13 -27.54 19.89 13.71
N GLY A 14 -26.65 19.07 13.15
CA GLY A 14 -26.72 17.61 13.33
C GLY A 14 -26.56 17.16 14.79
N LEU A 15 -25.65 17.80 15.54
CA LEU A 15 -25.47 17.56 16.97
C LEU A 15 -26.67 18.04 17.79
N TRP A 16 -27.26 19.17 17.40
CA TRP A 16 -28.48 19.67 18.03
C TRP A 16 -29.64 18.71 17.83
N VAL A 17 -29.85 18.18 16.60
CA VAL A 17 -30.85 17.14 16.32
C VAL A 17 -30.57 15.88 17.14
N TYR A 18 -29.33 15.42 17.23
CA TYR A 18 -28.93 14.26 18.03
C TYR A 18 -29.36 14.42 19.50
N ASN A 19 -29.16 15.58 20.10
CA ASN A 19 -29.43 15.78 21.50
C ASN A 19 -30.94 16.06 21.80
N ASN A 20 -31.68 16.66 20.85
CA ASN A 20 -33.05 17.15 21.12
C ASN A 20 -34.17 16.33 20.43
N PHE A 21 -33.80 15.54 19.40
CA PHE A 21 -34.81 14.79 18.63
C PHE A 21 -34.74 13.27 18.81
N VAL A 22 -34.19 12.78 19.89
CA VAL A 22 -34.12 11.35 20.16
C VAL A 22 -35.53 10.73 20.05
N PRO A 23 -35.78 9.80 19.12
CA PRO A 23 -37.08 9.20 18.93
C PRO A 23 -37.38 8.16 20.03
N LYS A 24 -38.58 8.20 20.60
CA LYS A 24 -39.04 7.18 21.55
C LYS A 24 -39.60 5.91 20.86
N LYS A 25 -39.88 5.99 19.56
CA LYS A 25 -40.39 4.88 18.73
C LYS A 25 -39.57 4.75 17.46
N ASN A 26 -39.36 3.52 16.99
CA ASN A 26 -38.58 3.24 15.76
C ASN A 26 -39.35 3.50 14.45
N LYS A 27 -40.48 4.25 14.51
CA LYS A 27 -41.33 4.59 13.36
C LYS A 27 -41.82 6.03 13.49
N GLY A 28 -42.17 6.64 12.34
CA GLY A 28 -42.76 7.97 12.27
C GLY A 28 -41.78 9.08 11.89
N PHE A 29 -42.34 10.30 11.70
CA PHE A 29 -41.59 11.46 11.21
C PHE A 29 -40.35 11.80 12.09
N LYS A 30 -40.50 11.71 13.43
CA LYS A 30 -39.41 12.01 14.36
C LYS A 30 -38.24 11.05 14.20
N HIS A 31 -38.50 9.75 13.98
CA HIS A 31 -37.49 8.72 13.71
C HIS A 31 -36.82 8.96 12.36
N TRP A 32 -37.58 9.23 11.31
CA TRP A 32 -37.04 9.56 9.98
C TRP A 32 -36.16 10.81 10.03
N PHE A 33 -36.63 11.88 10.68
CA PHE A 33 -35.89 13.14 10.81
C PHE A 33 -34.58 12.95 11.59
N TYR A 34 -34.63 12.20 12.69
CA TYR A 34 -33.44 11.87 13.48
C TYR A 34 -32.43 11.09 12.63
N ASN A 35 -32.82 10.00 11.97
CA ASN A 35 -31.93 9.20 11.17
C ASN A 35 -31.31 9.97 9.99
N LYS A 36 -32.02 10.95 9.45
CA LYS A 36 -31.54 11.75 8.33
C LYS A 36 -30.59 12.88 8.75
N PHE A 37 -30.81 13.48 9.88
CA PHE A 37 -30.13 14.72 10.27
C PHE A 37 -29.31 14.63 11.55
N ALA A 38 -29.59 13.66 12.43
CA ALA A 38 -28.79 13.52 13.64
C ALA A 38 -27.37 13.07 13.30
N LYS A 39 -26.42 13.65 13.99
CA LYS A 39 -25.02 13.29 13.91
C LYS A 39 -24.45 13.14 15.30
N GLU A 40 -23.87 11.98 15.56
CA GLU A 40 -23.26 11.69 16.85
C GLU A 40 -22.09 12.61 17.17
N PRO A 41 -21.91 12.99 18.45
CA PRO A 41 -20.74 13.74 18.87
C PRO A 41 -19.46 12.91 18.71
N VAL A 42 -18.42 13.50 18.17
CA VAL A 42 -17.09 12.89 18.19
C VAL A 42 -16.51 13.07 19.60
N LEU A 43 -16.42 11.97 20.34
CA LEU A 43 -15.84 11.98 21.68
C LEU A 43 -14.31 11.95 21.61
N ILE A 44 -13.66 12.64 22.55
CA ILE A 44 -12.19 12.66 22.66
C ILE A 44 -11.63 11.26 22.86
N SER A 45 -12.31 10.41 23.63
CA SER A 45 -11.94 9.01 23.81
C SER A 45 -11.92 8.20 22.50
N GLY A 46 -12.79 8.54 21.54
CA GLY A 46 -12.82 7.89 20.23
C GLY A 46 -11.76 8.43 19.24
N VAL A 47 -11.10 9.55 19.55
CA VAL A 47 -10.08 10.14 18.67
C VAL A 47 -8.74 9.43 18.78
N GLN A 48 -8.44 8.80 19.92
CA GLN A 48 -7.20 8.08 20.22
C GLN A 48 -5.94 8.91 19.84
N PRO A 49 -5.69 10.05 20.47
CA PRO A 49 -4.63 10.96 20.06
C PRO A 49 -3.23 10.35 20.19
N GLU A 50 -3.01 9.45 21.14
CA GLU A 50 -1.75 8.71 21.31
C GLU A 50 -1.43 7.83 20.09
N LEU A 51 -2.42 7.09 19.60
CA LEU A 51 -2.25 6.28 18.40
C LEU A 51 -1.94 7.14 17.17
N ARG A 52 -2.59 8.30 17.06
CA ARG A 52 -2.35 9.23 15.95
C ARG A 52 -0.94 9.82 15.96
N ILE A 53 -0.38 10.09 17.13
CA ILE A 53 1.01 10.54 17.26
C ILE A 53 1.94 9.46 16.71
N LYS A 54 1.81 8.22 17.14
CA LYS A 54 2.63 7.11 16.66
C LYS A 54 2.55 6.95 15.14
N VAL A 55 1.33 7.01 14.59
CA VAL A 55 1.13 6.94 13.12
C VAL A 55 1.86 8.08 12.40
N VAL A 56 1.85 9.30 12.95
CA VAL A 56 2.58 10.44 12.37
C VAL A 56 4.09 10.21 12.43
N GLU A 57 4.61 9.74 13.56
CA GLU A 57 6.04 9.43 13.73
C GLU A 57 6.49 8.31 12.79
N ASP A 58 5.70 7.22 12.66
CA ASP A 58 5.96 6.13 11.74
C ASP A 58 5.97 6.59 10.27
N ILE A 59 5.00 7.44 9.89
CA ILE A 59 4.96 8.03 8.54
C ILE A 59 6.22 8.86 8.30
N LEU A 60 6.62 9.72 9.24
CA LEU A 60 7.80 10.54 9.10
C LEU A 60 9.08 9.72 9.02
N ALA A 61 9.19 8.64 9.81
CA ALA A 61 10.30 7.70 9.74
C ALA A 61 10.38 7.01 8.37
N ASN A 62 9.25 6.64 7.76
CA ASN A 62 9.22 6.07 6.42
C ASN A 62 9.74 7.02 5.33
N TYR A 63 9.69 8.33 5.59
CA TYR A 63 10.27 9.35 4.72
C TYR A 63 11.65 9.86 5.18
N GLY A 64 12.31 9.14 6.09
CA GLY A 64 13.67 9.45 6.52
C GLY A 64 13.78 10.51 7.62
N TYR A 65 12.69 10.94 8.23
CA TYR A 65 12.71 11.85 9.37
C TYR A 65 12.78 11.06 10.69
N PHE A 66 13.88 10.30 10.86
CA PHE A 66 14.07 9.50 12.07
C PHE A 66 14.25 10.40 13.30
N GLY A 67 13.56 10.04 14.38
CA GLY A 67 13.56 10.84 15.61
C GLY A 67 12.60 12.05 15.53
N ALA A 68 11.64 12.05 14.61
CA ALA A 68 10.53 13.01 14.66
C ALA A 68 9.71 12.79 15.94
N GLU A 69 9.37 13.88 16.63
CA GLU A 69 8.60 13.86 17.87
C GLU A 69 7.23 14.52 17.63
N ALA A 70 6.17 13.75 17.84
CA ALA A 70 4.82 14.29 17.80
C ALA A 70 4.21 14.36 19.20
N SER A 71 3.44 15.41 19.45
CA SER A 71 2.74 15.62 20.71
C SER A 71 1.34 16.15 20.48
N TYR A 72 0.48 16.05 21.47
CA TYR A 72 -0.83 16.68 21.42
C TYR A 72 -1.16 17.40 22.71
N SER A 73 -2.05 18.39 22.61
CA SER A 73 -2.62 19.10 23.73
C SER A 73 -4.13 19.19 23.63
N LEU A 74 -4.80 19.05 24.75
CA LEU A 74 -6.25 19.19 24.86
C LEU A 74 -6.60 20.57 25.40
N LEU A 75 -7.28 21.37 24.59
CA LEU A 75 -7.74 22.69 24.95
C LEU A 75 -9.25 22.66 25.20
N TYR A 76 -9.66 22.69 26.46
CA TYR A 76 -11.07 22.74 26.84
C TYR A 76 -11.63 24.16 26.67
N ASN A 77 -12.87 24.24 26.17
CA ASN A 77 -13.54 25.54 26.06
C ASN A 77 -13.85 26.09 27.44
N LYS A 78 -13.49 27.35 27.66
CA LYS A 78 -13.70 28.01 28.98
C LYS A 78 -15.17 28.14 29.38
N LYS A 79 -16.08 28.35 28.40
CA LYS A 79 -17.53 28.53 28.64
C LYS A 79 -18.26 27.19 28.70
N ASN A 80 -17.77 26.15 28.03
CA ASN A 80 -18.40 24.83 27.98
C ASN A 80 -17.35 23.73 28.06
N LYS A 81 -17.11 23.21 29.26
CA LYS A 81 -16.14 22.14 29.54
C LYS A 81 -16.40 20.81 28.79
N LYS A 82 -17.61 20.64 28.21
CA LYS A 82 -17.94 19.50 27.36
C LYS A 82 -17.39 19.64 25.93
N LYS A 83 -16.83 20.81 25.57
CA LYS A 83 -16.21 21.05 24.27
C LYS A 83 -14.70 21.16 24.45
N ALA A 84 -13.97 20.42 23.64
CA ALA A 84 -12.52 20.49 23.61
C ALA A 84 -12.00 20.52 22.17
N LYS A 85 -10.79 21.05 22.01
CA LYS A 85 -10.03 21.04 20.77
C LYS A 85 -8.73 20.28 21.03
N ILE A 86 -8.37 19.40 20.10
CA ILE A 86 -7.05 18.75 20.10
C ILE A 86 -6.15 19.54 19.17
N SER A 87 -4.99 19.91 19.66
CA SER A 87 -3.92 20.50 18.88
C SER A 87 -2.76 19.50 18.83
N TYR A 88 -2.28 19.23 17.64
CA TYR A 88 -1.09 18.39 17.42
C TYR A 88 0.09 19.29 17.07
N SER A 89 1.24 19.00 17.65
CA SER A 89 2.51 19.64 17.35
C SER A 89 3.51 18.58 16.94
N VAL A 90 4.27 18.83 15.88
CA VAL A 90 5.26 17.90 15.36
C VAL A 90 6.59 18.63 15.21
N LYS A 91 7.62 18.09 15.81
CA LYS A 91 9.01 18.48 15.64
C LYS A 91 9.63 17.58 14.58
N ILE A 92 10.06 18.13 13.46
CA ILE A 92 10.62 17.38 12.34
C ILE A 92 12.12 17.67 12.31
N PRO A 93 12.98 16.62 12.50
CA PRO A 93 14.43 16.77 12.37
C PRO A 93 14.84 16.83 10.90
N GLN A 94 16.14 16.92 10.65
CA GLN A 94 16.68 16.84 9.29
C GLN A 94 16.46 15.43 8.72
N ALA A 95 16.10 15.36 7.44
CA ALA A 95 15.88 14.10 6.75
C ALA A 95 17.20 13.34 6.52
N TRP A 96 17.15 12.03 6.66
CA TRP A 96 18.25 11.14 6.34
C TRP A 96 18.29 10.84 4.84
N THR A 97 19.48 10.63 4.30
CA THR A 97 19.73 10.32 2.89
C THR A 97 20.43 8.98 2.74
N TYR A 98 20.35 8.37 1.56
CA TYR A 98 21.15 7.18 1.26
C TYR A 98 22.63 7.56 1.16
N GLY A 99 23.47 6.98 2.04
CA GLY A 99 24.93 7.14 2.02
C GLY A 99 25.59 6.26 0.97
N SER A 100 25.30 4.96 1.02
CA SER A 100 25.77 3.97 0.04
C SER A 100 24.67 2.94 -0.25
N ILE A 101 24.72 2.36 -1.45
CA ILE A 101 23.80 1.29 -1.86
C ILE A 101 24.63 0.18 -2.48
N SER A 102 24.66 -0.99 -1.83
CA SER A 102 25.37 -2.17 -2.34
C SER A 102 24.39 -3.25 -2.78
N TYR A 103 24.71 -3.89 -3.90
CA TYR A 103 23.90 -4.94 -4.52
C TYR A 103 24.53 -6.31 -4.27
N PRO A 104 23.76 -7.42 -4.36
CA PRO A 104 24.31 -8.76 -4.25
C PRO A 104 25.33 -9.02 -5.35
N LYS A 105 26.37 -9.82 -5.04
CA LYS A 105 27.34 -10.25 -6.04
C LYS A 105 26.64 -11.10 -7.12
N PRO A 106 26.99 -10.94 -8.42
CA PRO A 106 26.36 -11.65 -9.53
C PRO A 106 26.85 -13.10 -9.61
N THR A 107 26.33 -13.97 -8.74
CA THR A 107 26.69 -15.38 -8.64
C THR A 107 25.69 -16.33 -9.29
N ASP A 108 24.47 -15.90 -9.51
CA ASP A 108 23.38 -16.65 -10.13
C ASP A 108 22.59 -15.77 -11.10
N GLY A 109 21.66 -16.38 -11.85
CA GLY A 109 20.94 -15.65 -12.90
C GLY A 109 20.11 -14.47 -12.39
N ILE A 110 19.56 -14.52 -11.19
CA ILE A 110 18.78 -13.39 -10.61
C ILE A 110 19.71 -12.27 -10.20
N THR A 111 20.81 -12.57 -9.52
CA THR A 111 21.78 -11.57 -9.10
C THR A 111 22.51 -10.93 -10.29
N GLN A 112 22.71 -11.67 -11.38
CA GLN A 112 23.20 -11.15 -12.65
C GLN A 112 22.20 -10.17 -13.29
N LEU A 113 20.89 -10.49 -13.28
CA LEU A 113 19.84 -9.57 -13.74
C LEU A 113 19.81 -8.29 -12.91
N ILE A 114 19.94 -8.39 -11.59
CA ILE A 114 20.02 -7.23 -10.71
C ILE A 114 21.22 -6.36 -11.05
N ASP A 115 22.40 -6.96 -11.20
CA ASP A 115 23.63 -6.24 -11.51
C ASP A 115 23.56 -5.53 -12.87
N SER A 116 23.05 -6.21 -13.91
CA SER A 116 22.92 -5.63 -15.25
C SER A 116 21.94 -4.45 -15.32
N THR A 117 21.00 -4.35 -14.40
CA THR A 117 19.96 -3.30 -14.36
C THR A 117 20.13 -2.33 -13.19
N LYS A 118 21.22 -2.37 -12.46
CA LYS A 118 21.47 -1.47 -11.30
C LYS A 118 21.43 0.01 -11.67
N ALA A 119 21.80 0.39 -12.89
CA ALA A 119 21.69 1.76 -13.37
C ALA A 119 20.24 2.26 -13.47
N GLN A 120 19.27 1.34 -13.56
CA GLN A 120 17.82 1.63 -13.61
C GLN A 120 17.19 1.60 -12.21
N SER A 121 17.98 1.44 -11.16
CA SER A 121 17.48 1.42 -9.79
C SER A 121 16.74 2.71 -9.43
N LEU A 122 15.66 2.56 -8.69
CA LEU A 122 14.91 3.68 -8.12
C LEU A 122 15.60 4.28 -6.90
N LEU A 123 16.62 3.58 -6.37
CA LEU A 123 17.39 4.02 -5.22
C LEU A 123 18.64 4.74 -5.70
N ARG A 124 18.89 5.93 -5.17
CA ARG A 124 20.05 6.76 -5.56
C ARG A 124 20.78 7.26 -4.33
N VAL A 125 22.09 7.10 -4.32
CA VAL A 125 22.96 7.68 -3.29
C VAL A 125 22.75 9.19 -3.23
N GLY A 126 22.67 9.75 -2.03
CA GLY A 126 22.42 11.17 -1.78
C GLY A 126 20.93 11.59 -1.81
N SER A 127 20.03 10.77 -2.36
CA SER A 127 18.59 11.08 -2.25
C SER A 127 18.06 10.78 -0.85
N GLN A 128 16.95 11.45 -0.50
CA GLN A 128 16.27 11.24 0.79
C GLN A 128 15.83 9.79 0.94
N TYR A 129 16.00 9.25 2.14
CA TYR A 129 15.49 7.93 2.48
C TYR A 129 13.96 7.89 2.33
N ASN A 130 13.47 6.85 1.68
CA ASN A 130 12.04 6.64 1.47
C ASN A 130 11.74 5.12 1.41
N ALA A 131 10.92 4.64 2.34
CA ALA A 131 10.53 3.24 2.41
C ALA A 131 9.68 2.79 1.20
N ASP A 132 8.88 3.69 0.62
CA ASP A 132 8.11 3.39 -0.59
C ASP A 132 9.02 3.14 -1.79
N SER A 133 10.13 3.87 -1.89
CA SER A 133 11.14 3.64 -2.93
C SER A 133 11.81 2.26 -2.79
N LEU A 134 12.05 1.80 -1.56
CA LEU A 134 12.56 0.44 -1.31
C LEU A 134 11.56 -0.62 -1.77
N SER A 135 10.28 -0.42 -1.48
CA SER A 135 9.19 -1.31 -1.91
C SER A 135 9.01 -1.32 -3.42
N ALA A 136 9.07 -0.15 -4.05
CA ALA A 136 8.98 0.00 -5.50
C ALA A 136 10.16 -0.70 -6.20
N GLU A 137 11.38 -0.58 -5.67
CA GLU A 137 12.56 -1.24 -6.22
C GLU A 137 12.48 -2.77 -6.11
N ARG A 138 11.97 -3.32 -4.98
CA ARG A 138 11.66 -4.75 -4.85
C ARG A 138 10.71 -5.21 -5.95
N THR A 139 9.66 -4.43 -6.19
CA THR A 139 8.65 -4.71 -7.22
C THR A 139 9.24 -4.65 -8.62
N ARG A 140 10.10 -3.66 -8.91
CA ARG A 140 10.82 -3.54 -10.19
C ARG A 140 11.65 -4.78 -10.46
N ILE A 141 12.47 -5.20 -9.49
CA ILE A 141 13.35 -6.37 -9.63
C ILE A 141 12.53 -7.65 -9.78
N ALA A 142 11.45 -7.83 -9.00
CA ALA A 142 10.60 -9.01 -9.13
C ALA A 142 9.90 -9.07 -10.48
N THR A 143 9.51 -7.94 -11.04
CA THR A 143 8.93 -7.85 -12.39
C THR A 143 9.98 -8.17 -13.44
N LEU A 144 11.19 -7.65 -13.31
CA LEU A 144 12.32 -7.98 -14.17
C LEU A 144 12.61 -9.48 -14.15
N ALA A 145 12.69 -10.08 -12.96
CA ALA A 145 12.93 -11.52 -12.81
C ALA A 145 11.84 -12.35 -13.51
N ARG A 146 10.58 -12.02 -13.29
CA ARG A 146 9.45 -12.71 -13.94
C ARG A 146 9.48 -12.61 -15.46
N ASN A 147 9.83 -11.44 -16.00
CA ASN A 147 9.95 -11.23 -17.43
C ASN A 147 11.13 -12.01 -18.05
N ASN A 148 12.07 -12.45 -17.21
CA ASN A 148 13.21 -13.29 -17.59
C ASN A 148 13.02 -14.76 -17.18
N GLY A 149 11.78 -15.19 -16.97
CA GLY A 149 11.42 -16.59 -16.74
C GLY A 149 11.40 -17.01 -15.27
N TYR A 150 11.80 -16.18 -14.31
CA TYR A 150 11.71 -16.51 -12.89
C TYR A 150 10.28 -16.30 -12.36
N TYR A 151 9.34 -17.04 -12.88
CA TYR A 151 7.90 -16.86 -12.70
C TYR A 151 7.46 -16.79 -11.23
N TYR A 152 8.06 -17.59 -10.36
CA TYR A 152 7.73 -17.65 -8.94
C TYR A 152 8.52 -16.66 -8.07
N PHE A 153 9.36 -15.80 -8.67
CA PHE A 153 10.10 -14.81 -7.91
C PHE A 153 9.18 -13.68 -7.42
N ARG A 154 9.33 -13.31 -6.13
CA ARG A 154 8.46 -12.33 -5.45
C ARG A 154 9.27 -11.18 -4.87
N PRO A 155 8.69 -9.97 -4.73
CA PRO A 155 9.33 -8.81 -4.11
C PRO A 155 9.84 -9.08 -2.68
N GLU A 156 9.13 -9.91 -1.91
CA GLU A 156 9.44 -10.25 -0.52
C GLU A 156 10.72 -11.07 -0.36
N TYR A 157 11.26 -11.61 -1.46
CA TYR A 157 12.55 -12.33 -1.46
C TYR A 157 13.75 -11.40 -1.45
N ILE A 158 13.54 -10.10 -1.66
CA ILE A 158 14.56 -9.08 -1.57
C ILE A 158 14.49 -8.44 -0.20
N GLU A 159 15.62 -8.34 0.48
CA GLU A 159 15.76 -7.70 1.78
C GLU A 159 16.80 -6.59 1.70
N TYR A 160 16.58 -5.52 2.47
CA TYR A 160 17.55 -4.44 2.64
C TYR A 160 18.04 -4.45 4.08
N LEU A 161 19.33 -4.55 4.25
CA LEU A 161 20.01 -4.33 5.52
C LEU A 161 20.46 -2.87 5.55
N ALA A 162 19.99 -2.12 6.53
CA ALA A 162 20.30 -0.71 6.71
C ALA A 162 21.31 -0.53 7.86
N ASP A 163 22.37 0.21 7.62
CA ASP A 163 23.33 0.63 8.61
C ASP A 163 23.31 2.16 8.73
N THR A 164 23.03 2.65 9.91
CA THR A 164 22.93 4.08 10.23
C THR A 164 24.04 4.55 11.17
N THR A 165 25.04 3.70 11.44
CA THR A 165 26.05 3.96 12.48
C THR A 165 27.32 4.60 11.94
N GLN A 166 27.57 4.54 10.61
CA GLN A 166 28.82 4.96 10.01
C GLN A 166 28.92 6.48 9.79
N GLU A 167 27.85 7.09 9.34
CA GLU A 167 27.80 8.53 9.07
C GLU A 167 26.50 9.14 9.57
N HIS A 168 26.61 10.34 10.12
CA HIS A 168 25.43 11.07 10.61
C HIS A 168 24.48 11.43 9.46
N LEU A 169 23.17 11.24 9.67
CA LEU A 169 22.09 11.48 8.70
C LEU A 169 22.19 10.68 7.40
N LYS A 170 22.93 9.56 7.41
CA LYS A 170 23.04 8.67 6.26
C LYS A 170 22.64 7.23 6.57
N VAL A 171 21.97 6.62 5.62
CA VAL A 171 21.58 5.21 5.64
C VAL A 171 22.39 4.47 4.58
N ASN A 172 23.28 3.58 4.99
CA ASN A 172 23.98 2.69 4.09
C ASN A 172 23.16 1.43 3.88
N LEU A 173 22.75 1.16 2.64
CA LEU A 173 21.91 0.02 2.30
C LEU A 173 22.72 -1.11 1.68
N ARG A 174 22.44 -2.32 2.11
CA ARG A 174 22.88 -3.54 1.44
C ARG A 174 21.67 -4.38 1.03
N MET A 175 21.45 -4.51 -0.28
CA MET A 175 20.46 -5.40 -0.84
C MET A 175 20.97 -6.84 -0.77
N ILE A 176 20.14 -7.73 -0.30
CA ILE A 176 20.38 -9.17 -0.28
C ILE A 176 19.17 -9.95 -0.78
N ILE A 177 19.42 -11.13 -1.29
CA ILE A 177 18.37 -12.12 -1.52
C ILE A 177 18.25 -12.95 -0.24
N LYS A 178 17.02 -13.09 0.27
CA LYS A 178 16.75 -13.84 1.50
C LYS A 178 17.22 -15.28 1.40
N LYS A 179 17.62 -15.84 2.52
CA LYS A 179 17.90 -17.27 2.64
C LYS A 179 16.58 -18.05 2.73
N GLY A 180 16.58 -19.31 2.29
CA GLY A 180 15.40 -20.19 2.42
C GLY A 180 14.29 -19.92 1.40
N ILE A 181 14.56 -19.23 0.31
CA ILE A 181 13.63 -19.08 -0.80
C ILE A 181 13.38 -20.43 -1.46
N PRO A 182 12.12 -20.75 -1.83
CA PRO A 182 11.83 -21.99 -2.58
C PRO A 182 12.67 -22.08 -3.85
N THR A 183 13.27 -23.25 -4.10
CA THR A 183 14.16 -23.48 -5.25
C THR A 183 13.48 -23.18 -6.58
N MET A 184 12.16 -23.38 -6.67
CA MET A 184 11.37 -23.04 -7.86
C MET A 184 11.40 -21.55 -8.19
N ALA A 185 11.52 -20.67 -7.19
CA ALA A 185 11.61 -19.24 -7.41
C ALA A 185 12.95 -18.78 -7.99
N LEU A 186 13.99 -19.61 -7.84
CA LEU A 186 15.35 -19.35 -8.34
C LEU A 186 15.61 -20.04 -9.69
N LYS A 187 14.63 -20.72 -10.27
CA LYS A 187 14.71 -21.36 -11.58
C LYS A 187 14.01 -20.54 -12.64
N ALA A 188 14.61 -20.40 -13.79
CA ALA A 188 13.97 -19.83 -14.97
C ALA A 188 13.08 -20.89 -15.65
N TYR A 189 11.90 -20.48 -16.06
CA TYR A 189 10.91 -21.28 -16.78
C TYR A 189 10.68 -20.68 -18.16
N THR A 190 10.47 -21.53 -19.14
CA THR A 190 10.03 -21.13 -20.49
C THR A 190 8.65 -21.68 -20.74
N VAL A 191 7.84 -20.98 -21.51
CA VAL A 191 6.54 -21.48 -21.93
C VAL A 191 6.76 -22.64 -22.92
N GLY A 192 6.22 -23.80 -22.59
CA GLY A 192 6.25 -24.98 -23.46
C GLY A 192 5.12 -24.94 -24.49
N LYS A 193 4.47 -26.10 -24.73
CA LYS A 193 3.30 -26.16 -25.61
C LYS A 193 2.12 -25.41 -25.01
N ILE A 194 1.40 -24.67 -25.84
CA ILE A 194 0.15 -24.01 -25.47
C ILE A 194 -1.00 -24.72 -26.18
N ASP A 195 -1.85 -25.39 -25.39
CA ASP A 195 -3.08 -26.00 -25.87
C ASP A 195 -4.27 -25.15 -25.40
N ILE A 196 -5.05 -24.63 -26.33
CA ILE A 196 -6.26 -23.85 -26.07
C ILE A 196 -7.47 -24.66 -26.50
N SER A 197 -8.42 -24.90 -25.60
CA SER A 197 -9.69 -25.56 -25.89
C SER A 197 -10.84 -24.57 -25.70
N LEU A 198 -11.55 -24.26 -26.79
CA LEU A 198 -12.72 -23.37 -26.76
C LEU A 198 -13.99 -24.18 -26.96
N GLN A 199 -14.78 -24.30 -25.90
CA GLN A 199 -16.08 -24.98 -25.94
C GLN A 199 -17.19 -23.94 -26.15
N ASN A 200 -18.18 -24.28 -27.00
CA ASN A 200 -19.34 -23.41 -27.14
C ASN A 200 -20.27 -23.50 -25.90
N SER A 201 -21.18 -22.55 -25.75
CA SER A 201 -22.07 -22.47 -24.58
C SER A 201 -23.02 -23.67 -24.41
N THR A 202 -23.21 -24.44 -25.43
CA THR A 202 -24.11 -25.64 -25.42
C THR A 202 -23.39 -26.93 -25.13
N GLY A 203 -22.05 -26.93 -25.19
CA GLY A 203 -21.22 -28.12 -25.06
C GLY A 203 -21.39 -29.14 -26.21
N LYS A 204 -22.20 -28.81 -27.24
CA LYS A 204 -22.50 -29.65 -28.38
C LYS A 204 -21.91 -29.03 -29.64
N GLY A 205 -21.34 -29.87 -30.50
CA GLY A 205 -20.79 -29.43 -31.78
C GLY A 205 -19.57 -30.25 -32.21
N ILE A 206 -19.13 -29.99 -33.43
CA ILE A 206 -17.97 -30.66 -34.03
C ILE A 206 -16.71 -29.88 -33.62
N TRP A 207 -15.71 -30.60 -33.13
CA TRP A 207 -14.40 -30.02 -32.81
C TRP A 207 -13.59 -29.80 -34.10
N ASP A 208 -12.97 -28.64 -34.20
CA ASP A 208 -12.00 -28.31 -35.23
C ASP A 208 -10.70 -27.85 -34.54
N THR A 209 -9.56 -27.94 -35.24
CA THR A 209 -8.25 -27.64 -34.66
C THR A 209 -7.45 -26.78 -35.61
N ILE A 210 -6.89 -25.70 -35.05
CA ILE A 210 -5.97 -24.79 -35.76
C ILE A 210 -4.63 -24.80 -35.04
N TYR A 211 -3.55 -24.81 -35.83
CA TYR A 211 -2.19 -24.68 -35.34
C TYR A 211 -1.64 -23.28 -35.71
N TYR A 212 -1.10 -22.59 -34.73
CA TYR A 212 -0.42 -21.30 -34.95
C TYR A 212 0.88 -21.28 -34.15
N LYS A 213 2.02 -21.37 -34.87
CA LYS A 213 3.34 -21.57 -34.26
C LYS A 213 3.31 -22.78 -33.31
N ASP A 214 3.66 -22.57 -32.02
CA ASP A 214 3.69 -23.61 -30.99
C ASP A 214 2.37 -23.75 -30.23
N MET A 215 1.30 -23.10 -30.73
CA MET A 215 -0.04 -23.17 -30.13
C MET A 215 -0.94 -24.08 -30.91
N LYS A 216 -1.64 -24.97 -30.20
CA LYS A 216 -2.75 -25.78 -30.72
C LYS A 216 -4.05 -25.19 -30.15
N MET A 217 -4.98 -24.81 -31.03
CA MET A 217 -6.31 -24.37 -30.65
C MET A 217 -7.37 -25.33 -31.15
N ALA A 218 -8.02 -26.02 -30.23
CA ALA A 218 -9.19 -26.84 -30.50
C ALA A 218 -10.45 -26.03 -30.17
N TYR A 219 -11.43 -25.99 -31.05
CA TYR A 219 -12.67 -25.23 -30.82
C TYR A 219 -13.89 -25.99 -31.35
N GLN A 220 -15.05 -25.79 -30.72
CA GLN A 220 -16.33 -26.37 -31.18
C GLN A 220 -17.06 -25.41 -32.09
N LYS A 221 -17.49 -25.87 -33.25
CA LYS A 221 -18.36 -25.16 -34.19
C LYS A 221 -19.85 -25.33 -33.81
N PRO A 222 -20.72 -24.31 -33.96
CA PRO A 222 -20.37 -22.92 -34.28
C PRO A 222 -19.89 -22.14 -33.06
N LEU A 223 -18.80 -21.37 -33.22
CA LEU A 223 -18.38 -20.37 -32.28
C LEU A 223 -19.19 -19.10 -32.52
N ARG A 224 -20.10 -18.75 -31.59
CA ARG A 224 -20.76 -17.44 -31.56
C ARG A 224 -19.92 -16.51 -30.68
N VAL A 225 -19.09 -15.70 -31.28
CA VAL A 225 -18.44 -14.59 -30.60
C VAL A 225 -19.45 -13.44 -30.50
N LYS A 226 -19.92 -13.10 -29.30
CA LYS A 226 -20.63 -11.84 -29.11
C LYS A 226 -19.62 -10.70 -29.30
N GLN A 227 -19.78 -9.94 -30.36
CA GLN A 227 -19.15 -8.62 -30.48
C GLN A 227 -19.82 -7.72 -29.43
N SER A 228 -19.04 -7.27 -28.45
CA SER A 228 -19.43 -6.26 -27.49
C SER A 228 -19.11 -4.88 -28.05
#